data_a93be33f8e17ea8afc25a702ebb5654e
#
_entry.id   a93be33f8e17ea8afc25a702ebb5654e
#
_cell.length_a   1.000
_cell.length_b   1.000
_cell.length_c   1.000
_cell.angle_alpha   90.00
_cell.angle_beta   90.00
_cell.angle_gamma   90.00
#
_symmetry.space_group_name_H-M   'P 1'
#
loop_
_entity.id
_entity.type
_entity.pdbx_description
1 polymer ?
#
loop_
_entity_poly.entity_id
_entity_poly.type
_entity_poly.pdbx_seq_one_letter_code
_entity_poly.pdbx_strand_id
1 'polypeptide(L)'
;DFLPSAVRSCPFAEDSFSRFPSQSNMYGLCQAGEQELLAATLKGKVVCFRYQDLQHKIRPVAKEVQFTYIPVDAEIVSIDSFNKSSPNRGLVVGITFIKDSGDKATPFLNIYCDYEPGSEFNLESIAQSCLNLELQFTPFQLYHTELQFEEGQRETVFLLSGHDQRIHLYKENASLHQFEEQPVEKFFPELSELPSNVLWMDVLSIDNCRRLTTFGCQNGCVGLALVNQRGPEIVSSWRLQQDSPISTVLLFPLKLPAHNIVGLHTIEMAVVYRNVEQNGMSKPVCLTDSDQCDAVLCALLIDLDFDGQQEVLLGTYGQDLLCYKFQQPNGTTEGQFQLMWRRSFKSPLLSVIYLDLTGDGLKELAILTIKGLHILQHSLTSTADLVLQRLANRVAKLSTVPRDQPITDQDAEQKESSLKNGQNTSVS
;
A
#
# COMPACT_ATOMS: atom_id res chain seq x y z
N ASP A 1 17.60 23.43 -23.11
CA ASP A 1 16.36 24.20 -22.94
C ASP A 1 15.20 23.22 -22.87
N PHE A 2 14.76 22.94 -21.63
CA PHE A 2 13.55 22.17 -21.40
C PHE A 2 12.35 23.08 -21.70
N LEU A 3 11.67 22.83 -22.79
CA LEU A 3 10.31 23.34 -22.92
C LEU A 3 9.46 22.63 -21.84
N PRO A 4 8.76 23.35 -20.96
CA PRO A 4 7.85 22.73 -20.02
C PRO A 4 6.83 21.94 -20.84
N SER A 5 6.82 20.61 -20.70
CA SER A 5 5.78 19.81 -21.30
C SER A 5 4.45 20.30 -20.72
N ALA A 6 3.51 20.62 -21.59
CA ALA A 6 2.20 21.08 -21.14
C ALA A 6 1.61 20.05 -20.17
N VAL A 7 1.18 20.51 -18.99
CA VAL A 7 0.49 19.67 -18.00
C VAL A 7 -0.69 19.01 -18.69
N ARG A 8 -0.71 17.67 -18.72
CA ARG A 8 -1.75 16.89 -19.40
C ARG A 8 -3.04 16.88 -18.56
N SER A 9 -4.14 16.56 -19.19
CA SER A 9 -5.38 16.27 -18.45
C SER A 9 -5.26 14.95 -17.68
N CYS A 10 -5.90 14.87 -16.51
CA CYS A 10 -5.97 13.66 -15.71
C CYS A 10 -6.61 12.52 -16.52
N PRO A 11 -5.96 11.33 -16.62
CA PRO A 11 -6.46 10.21 -17.42
C PRO A 11 -7.56 9.39 -16.72
N PHE A 12 -8.07 9.87 -15.61
CA PHE A 12 -9.12 9.21 -14.83
C PHE A 12 -10.45 9.94 -14.93
N ALA A 13 -11.53 9.18 -14.99
CA ALA A 13 -12.90 9.66 -14.86
C ALA A 13 -13.46 9.25 -13.50
N GLU A 14 -14.28 10.10 -12.89
CA GLU A 14 -14.97 9.77 -11.65
C GLU A 14 -16.14 8.81 -11.95
N ASP A 15 -16.11 7.64 -11.34
CA ASP A 15 -17.20 6.66 -11.44
C ASP A 15 -18.24 6.87 -10.36
N SER A 16 -17.79 7.10 -9.12
CA SER A 16 -18.69 7.28 -7.99
C SER A 16 -18.10 8.16 -6.89
N PHE A 17 -19.01 8.78 -6.14
CA PHE A 17 -18.71 9.44 -4.88
C PHE A 17 -19.70 8.98 -3.80
N SER A 18 -19.18 8.41 -2.72
CA SER A 18 -19.96 8.01 -1.55
C SER A 18 -19.70 8.96 -0.39
N ARG A 19 -20.72 9.76 -0.04
CA ARG A 19 -20.62 10.69 1.08
C ARG A 19 -20.74 9.96 2.40
N PHE A 20 -19.89 10.32 3.38
CA PHE A 20 -19.94 9.76 4.72
C PHE A 20 -20.87 10.55 5.65
N PRO A 21 -21.40 9.88 6.69
CA PRO A 21 -22.22 10.55 7.69
C PRO A 21 -21.44 11.50 8.60
N SER A 22 -20.12 11.31 8.72
CA SER A 22 -19.19 12.17 9.46
C SER A 22 -17.84 12.24 8.76
N GLN A 23 -16.91 13.02 9.30
CA GLN A 23 -15.56 13.16 8.75
C GLN A 23 -14.76 11.86 8.89
N SER A 24 -13.84 11.60 7.97
CA SER A 24 -12.80 10.58 8.10
C SER A 24 -11.45 11.22 8.43
N ASN A 25 -10.41 10.40 8.59
CA ASN A 25 -9.04 10.83 8.82
C ASN A 25 -8.06 10.01 7.96
N MET A 26 -6.78 10.35 8.00
CA MET A 26 -5.75 9.72 7.16
C MET A 26 -5.47 8.23 7.49
N TYR A 27 -5.96 7.72 8.61
CA TYR A 27 -5.87 6.31 9.01
C TYR A 27 -7.18 5.54 8.80
N GLY A 28 -8.15 6.14 8.12
CA GLY A 28 -9.52 5.67 8.05
C GLY A 28 -9.85 4.79 6.84
N LEU A 29 -8.88 4.36 6.04
CA LEU A 29 -9.12 3.55 4.85
C LEU A 29 -8.22 2.33 4.82
N CYS A 30 -8.78 1.16 4.57
CA CYS A 30 -8.02 -0.07 4.31
C CYS A 30 -8.72 -0.95 3.26
N GLN A 31 -7.94 -1.85 2.66
CA GLN A 31 -8.46 -2.88 1.78
C GLN A 31 -8.90 -4.08 2.60
N ALA A 32 -10.10 -4.60 2.34
CA ALA A 32 -10.63 -5.82 2.95
C ALA A 32 -10.87 -6.88 1.89
N GLY A 33 -10.19 -8.01 1.97
CA GLY A 33 -10.23 -9.00 0.90
C GLY A 33 -9.61 -8.49 -0.40
N GLU A 34 -10.11 -8.99 -1.55
CA GLU A 34 -9.54 -8.65 -2.86
C GLU A 34 -10.20 -7.43 -3.50
N GLN A 35 -11.51 -7.24 -3.30
CA GLN A 35 -12.33 -6.27 -4.04
C GLN A 35 -13.18 -5.37 -3.13
N GLU A 36 -12.82 -5.25 -1.88
CA GLU A 36 -13.56 -4.44 -0.91
C GLU A 36 -12.67 -3.43 -0.21
N LEU A 37 -13.26 -2.28 0.13
CA LEU A 37 -12.66 -1.24 0.95
C LEU A 37 -13.48 -1.04 2.21
N LEU A 38 -12.78 -0.80 3.32
CA LEU A 38 -13.37 -0.33 4.57
C LEU A 38 -12.95 1.11 4.81
N ALA A 39 -13.92 1.98 4.96
CA ALA A 39 -13.71 3.38 5.33
C ALA A 39 -14.34 3.65 6.70
N ALA A 40 -13.52 4.09 7.65
CA ALA A 40 -13.95 4.45 8.97
C ALA A 40 -14.27 5.94 9.07
N THR A 41 -15.31 6.28 9.80
CA THR A 41 -15.69 7.66 10.09
C THR A 41 -15.57 7.96 11.58
N LEU A 42 -15.40 9.23 11.94
CA LEU A 42 -15.17 9.65 13.32
C LEU A 42 -16.28 9.23 14.29
N LYS A 43 -17.53 9.12 13.84
CA LYS A 43 -18.67 8.80 14.72
C LYS A 43 -18.97 7.30 14.82
N GLY A 44 -17.96 6.46 14.97
CA GLY A 44 -18.11 5.03 15.26
C GLY A 44 -18.68 4.17 14.11
N LYS A 45 -18.74 4.71 12.90
CA LYS A 45 -19.30 4.04 11.74
C LYS A 45 -18.24 3.62 10.74
N VAL A 46 -18.37 2.41 10.22
CA VAL A 46 -17.52 1.85 9.16
C VAL A 46 -18.39 1.56 7.94
N VAL A 47 -17.94 2.02 6.79
CA VAL A 47 -18.60 1.80 5.49
C VAL A 47 -17.77 0.80 4.69
N CYS A 48 -18.41 -0.30 4.28
CA CYS A 48 -17.84 -1.22 3.31
C CYS A 48 -18.23 -0.78 1.90
N PHE A 49 -17.22 -0.62 1.06
CA PHE A 49 -17.38 -0.23 -0.33
C PHE A 49 -16.98 -1.36 -1.25
N ARG A 50 -17.86 -1.74 -2.18
CA ARG A 50 -17.63 -2.77 -3.20
C ARG A 50 -18.46 -2.53 -4.44
N TYR A 51 -18.10 -3.17 -5.55
CA TYR A 51 -18.95 -3.25 -6.73
C TYR A 51 -19.76 -4.54 -6.70
N GLN A 52 -21.02 -4.46 -7.10
CA GLN A 52 -21.93 -5.61 -7.21
C GLN A 52 -22.51 -5.68 -8.61
N ASP A 53 -22.59 -6.91 -9.16
CA ASP A 53 -23.38 -7.17 -10.36
C ASP A 53 -24.86 -7.25 -9.99
N LEU A 54 -25.60 -6.24 -10.41
CA LEU A 54 -27.03 -6.15 -10.24
C LEU A 54 -27.69 -6.26 -11.62
N GLN A 55 -28.10 -7.48 -12.00
CA GLN A 55 -28.80 -7.74 -13.26
C GLN A 55 -28.02 -7.24 -14.51
N HIS A 56 -26.80 -7.71 -14.68
CA HIS A 56 -25.89 -7.36 -15.79
C HIS A 56 -25.36 -5.91 -15.77
N LYS A 57 -25.46 -5.21 -14.64
CA LYS A 57 -24.82 -3.91 -14.43
C LYS A 57 -24.00 -3.93 -13.16
N ILE A 58 -22.70 -3.70 -13.32
CA ILE A 58 -21.79 -3.51 -12.19
C ILE A 58 -22.05 -2.14 -11.59
N ARG A 59 -22.37 -2.08 -10.30
CA ARG A 59 -22.66 -0.84 -9.59
C ARG A 59 -21.92 -0.74 -8.27
N PRO A 60 -21.43 0.46 -7.92
CA PRO A 60 -20.86 0.71 -6.62
C PRO A 60 -21.93 0.61 -5.52
N VAL A 61 -21.59 -0.08 -4.45
CA VAL A 61 -22.43 -0.22 -3.26
C VAL A 61 -21.62 0.18 -2.05
N ALA A 62 -22.12 1.16 -1.29
CA ALA A 62 -21.57 1.56 0.00
C ALA A 62 -22.56 1.11 1.09
N LYS A 63 -22.13 0.20 1.95
CA LYS A 63 -22.96 -0.36 3.02
C LYS A 63 -22.30 -0.10 4.38
N GLU A 64 -23.07 0.42 5.32
CA GLU A 64 -22.62 0.51 6.71
C GLU A 64 -22.51 -0.89 7.29
N VAL A 65 -21.34 -1.22 7.86
CA VAL A 65 -21.12 -2.46 8.61
C VAL A 65 -21.03 -2.10 10.09
N GLN A 66 -21.85 -2.75 10.88
CA GLN A 66 -21.88 -2.54 12.32
C GLN A 66 -20.90 -3.51 13.01
N PHE A 67 -19.80 -2.98 13.46
CA PHE A 67 -18.85 -3.70 14.29
C PHE A 67 -19.28 -3.66 15.75
N THR A 68 -19.39 -4.83 16.38
CA THR A 68 -19.79 -4.94 17.79
C THR A 68 -18.75 -4.28 18.71
N TYR A 69 -19.21 -3.82 19.87
CA TYR A 69 -18.38 -3.17 20.88
C TYR A 69 -17.75 -1.83 20.45
N ILE A 70 -18.22 -1.22 19.37
CA ILE A 70 -17.91 0.17 19.05
C ILE A 70 -19.16 1.01 19.35
N PRO A 71 -19.16 1.87 20.38
CA PRO A 71 -20.26 2.78 20.67
C PRO A 71 -20.53 3.74 19.52
N VAL A 72 -21.79 4.12 19.34
CA VAL A 72 -22.20 5.05 18.26
C VAL A 72 -21.55 6.43 18.37
N ASP A 73 -21.23 6.85 19.59
CA ASP A 73 -20.59 8.10 19.94
C ASP A 73 -19.05 7.99 20.03
N ALA A 74 -18.48 6.81 19.83
CA ALA A 74 -17.04 6.63 19.78
C ALA A 74 -16.41 7.32 18.56
N GLU A 75 -15.18 7.76 18.71
CA GLU A 75 -14.36 8.31 17.63
C GLU A 75 -13.38 7.27 17.13
N ILE A 76 -13.56 6.81 15.90
CA ILE A 76 -12.62 5.86 15.28
C ILE A 76 -11.38 6.62 14.83
N VAL A 77 -10.20 6.15 15.26
CA VAL A 77 -8.91 6.75 14.92
C VAL A 77 -8.30 6.06 13.69
N SER A 78 -8.18 4.73 13.73
CA SER A 78 -7.53 3.98 12.64
C SER A 78 -8.21 2.65 12.38
N ILE A 79 -8.09 2.17 11.16
CA ILE A 79 -8.57 0.87 10.72
C ILE A 79 -7.54 0.23 9.81
N ASP A 80 -7.33 -1.07 9.97
CA ASP A 80 -6.49 -1.88 9.08
C ASP A 80 -7.01 -3.30 9.01
N SER A 81 -6.73 -3.99 7.92
CA SER A 81 -7.16 -5.37 7.74
C SER A 81 -6.18 -6.16 6.89
N PHE A 82 -6.12 -7.46 7.12
CA PHE A 82 -5.31 -8.39 6.34
C PHE A 82 -5.97 -9.75 6.24
N ASN A 83 -5.64 -10.50 5.19
CA ASN A 83 -6.03 -11.89 5.05
C ASN A 83 -5.02 -12.79 5.76
N LYS A 84 -5.52 -13.76 6.52
CA LYS A 84 -4.66 -14.79 7.13
C LYS A 84 -3.98 -15.61 6.05
N SER A 85 -2.70 -15.93 6.27
CA SER A 85 -1.94 -16.81 5.40
C SER A 85 -2.46 -18.24 5.44
N SER A 86 -2.37 -18.96 4.30
CA SER A 86 -2.69 -20.40 4.26
C SER A 86 -1.88 -21.16 5.33
N PRO A 87 -2.46 -22.17 6.06
CA PRO A 87 -3.75 -22.81 5.80
C PRO A 87 -4.95 -22.12 6.44
N ASN A 88 -4.75 -21.15 7.31
CA ASN A 88 -5.81 -20.45 8.04
C ASN A 88 -6.38 -19.33 7.16
N ARG A 89 -7.39 -19.63 6.37
CA ARG A 89 -8.09 -18.60 5.59
C ARG A 89 -8.98 -17.78 6.51
N GLY A 90 -9.08 -16.49 6.25
CA GLY A 90 -9.97 -15.58 6.95
C GLY A 90 -9.46 -14.14 6.87
N LEU A 91 -10.34 -13.21 7.20
CA LEU A 91 -10.02 -11.80 7.31
C LEU A 91 -9.86 -11.42 8.77
N VAL A 92 -8.86 -10.59 9.05
CA VAL A 92 -8.67 -9.92 10.35
C VAL A 92 -8.86 -8.43 10.13
N VAL A 93 -9.70 -7.80 10.94
CA VAL A 93 -9.93 -6.35 10.93
C VAL A 93 -9.58 -5.80 12.30
N GLY A 94 -8.67 -4.83 12.33
CA GLY A 94 -8.33 -4.05 13.53
C GLY A 94 -8.93 -2.66 13.46
N ILE A 95 -9.53 -2.20 14.55
CA ILE A 95 -10.11 -0.85 14.66
C ILE A 95 -9.69 -0.25 15.99
N THR A 96 -9.07 0.92 15.95
CA THR A 96 -8.82 1.72 17.15
C THR A 96 -9.85 2.82 17.26
N PHE A 97 -10.31 3.07 18.48
CA PHE A 97 -11.29 4.11 18.73
C PHE A 97 -11.16 4.66 20.15
N ILE A 98 -11.69 5.85 20.36
CA ILE A 98 -11.75 6.52 21.65
C ILE A 98 -13.21 6.60 22.06
N LYS A 99 -13.52 6.04 23.24
CA LYS A 99 -14.82 6.15 23.89
C LYS A 99 -14.77 7.27 24.91
N ASP A 100 -15.62 8.28 24.75
CA ASP A 100 -15.80 9.35 25.71
C ASP A 100 -16.98 8.98 26.63
N SER A 101 -16.70 8.83 27.93
CA SER A 101 -17.71 8.55 28.95
C SER A 101 -18.09 9.83 29.74
N GLY A 102 -17.67 11.01 29.27
CA GLY A 102 -17.88 12.29 29.92
C GLY A 102 -16.80 12.63 30.98
N ASP A 103 -16.40 11.67 31.79
CA ASP A 103 -15.35 11.88 32.82
C ASP A 103 -13.96 11.44 32.31
N LYS A 104 -13.91 10.50 31.38
CA LYS A 104 -12.65 9.94 30.85
C LYS A 104 -12.82 9.48 29.42
N ALA A 105 -11.91 9.94 28.56
CA ALA A 105 -11.74 9.39 27.22
C ALA A 105 -10.85 8.14 27.29
N THR A 106 -11.37 6.99 26.89
CA THR A 106 -10.66 5.70 26.94
C THR A 106 -10.42 5.16 25.54
N PRO A 107 -9.15 4.95 25.15
CA PRO A 107 -8.81 4.36 23.85
C PRO A 107 -8.88 2.84 23.89
N PHE A 108 -9.31 2.25 22.78
CA PHE A 108 -9.43 0.81 22.58
C PHE A 108 -8.84 0.36 21.24
N LEU A 109 -8.39 -0.87 21.20
CA LEU A 109 -8.15 -1.66 19.98
C LEU A 109 -9.08 -2.86 19.97
N ASN A 110 -9.97 -2.92 18.99
CA ASN A 110 -10.76 -4.12 18.73
C ASN A 110 -10.16 -4.88 17.55
N ILE A 111 -10.03 -6.20 17.69
CA ILE A 111 -9.57 -7.10 16.63
C ILE A 111 -10.67 -8.10 16.35
N TYR A 112 -11.19 -8.07 15.13
CA TYR A 112 -12.27 -8.92 14.62
C TYR A 112 -11.68 -9.96 13.68
N CYS A 113 -11.98 -11.23 13.92
CA CYS A 113 -11.57 -12.30 13.01
C CYS A 113 -12.53 -13.47 13.06
N ASP A 114 -12.57 -14.25 11.97
CA ASP A 114 -13.27 -15.50 11.90
C ASP A 114 -12.31 -16.64 12.23
N TYR A 115 -12.71 -17.48 13.17
CA TYR A 115 -11.93 -18.66 13.62
C TYR A 115 -12.47 -19.98 13.04
N GLU A 116 -13.57 -19.95 12.29
CA GLU A 116 -14.12 -21.15 11.68
C GLU A 116 -13.39 -21.47 10.37
N PRO A 117 -12.64 -22.59 10.31
CA PRO A 117 -11.94 -22.96 9.09
C PRO A 117 -12.95 -23.38 8.01
N GLY A 118 -12.90 -22.72 6.87
CA GLY A 118 -13.61 -23.10 5.64
C GLY A 118 -14.90 -22.36 5.34
N SER A 119 -15.31 -21.36 6.13
CA SER A 119 -16.39 -20.44 5.74
C SER A 119 -15.94 -19.48 4.65
N GLU A 120 -16.84 -19.21 3.70
CA GLU A 120 -16.65 -18.09 2.79
C GLU A 120 -16.52 -16.79 3.59
N PHE A 121 -15.67 -15.90 3.13
CA PHE A 121 -15.47 -14.58 3.72
C PHE A 121 -16.82 -13.85 3.86
N ASN A 122 -17.22 -13.59 5.11
CA ASN A 122 -18.40 -12.80 5.44
C ASN A 122 -18.05 -11.72 6.46
N LEU A 123 -17.90 -10.50 5.98
CA LEU A 123 -17.55 -9.35 6.81
C LEU A 123 -18.59 -9.10 7.94
N GLU A 124 -19.86 -9.32 7.67
CA GLU A 124 -20.91 -9.14 8.68
C GLU A 124 -20.80 -10.15 9.82
N SER A 125 -20.41 -11.37 9.53
CA SER A 125 -20.10 -12.39 10.54
C SER A 125 -18.86 -12.02 11.35
N ILE A 126 -17.78 -11.61 10.69
CA ILE A 126 -16.52 -11.20 11.33
C ILE A 126 -16.76 -10.03 12.29
N ALA A 127 -17.61 -9.07 11.91
CA ALA A 127 -17.92 -7.89 12.71
C ALA A 127 -18.67 -8.18 14.04
N GLN A 128 -19.19 -9.41 14.23
CA GLN A 128 -20.00 -9.76 15.39
C GLN A 128 -19.22 -10.18 16.63
N SER A 129 -17.94 -10.55 16.50
CA SER A 129 -17.14 -10.92 17.65
C SER A 129 -15.75 -10.34 17.57
N CYS A 130 -15.26 -9.83 18.68
CA CYS A 130 -13.93 -9.22 18.73
C CYS A 130 -13.22 -9.49 20.04
N LEU A 131 -11.90 -9.38 19.97
CA LEU A 131 -11.07 -9.12 21.13
C LEU A 131 -11.06 -7.62 21.37
N ASN A 132 -11.53 -7.18 22.55
CA ASN A 132 -11.53 -5.78 22.95
C ASN A 132 -10.37 -5.51 23.90
N LEU A 133 -9.45 -4.65 23.52
CA LEU A 133 -8.26 -4.29 24.29
C LEU A 133 -8.33 -2.81 24.67
N GLU A 134 -8.33 -2.53 25.98
CA GLU A 134 -8.17 -1.17 26.49
C GLU A 134 -6.71 -0.75 26.38
N LEU A 135 -6.46 0.41 25.77
CA LEU A 135 -5.14 0.96 25.57
C LEU A 135 -4.81 1.98 26.66
N GLN A 136 -3.53 2.07 27.05
CA GLN A 136 -3.04 3.08 27.99
C GLN A 136 -2.43 4.30 27.28
N PHE A 137 -2.63 4.42 25.97
CA PHE A 137 -2.10 5.48 25.12
C PHE A 137 -3.13 5.84 24.05
N THR A 138 -3.05 7.05 23.53
CA THR A 138 -3.83 7.47 22.36
C THR A 138 -3.22 6.86 21.10
N PRO A 139 -3.96 6.04 20.35
CA PRO A 139 -3.44 5.38 19.15
C PRO A 139 -3.37 6.34 17.97
N PHE A 140 -2.45 6.02 17.02
CA PHE A 140 -2.34 6.66 15.72
C PHE A 140 -2.52 5.63 14.60
N GLN A 141 -1.47 5.33 13.85
CA GLN A 141 -1.53 4.38 12.75
C GLN A 141 -1.62 2.94 13.26
N LEU A 142 -2.62 2.22 12.79
CA LEU A 142 -2.65 0.75 12.85
C LEU A 142 -2.16 0.21 11.49
N TYR A 143 -1.16 -0.68 11.55
CA TYR A 143 -0.46 -1.18 10.39
C TYR A 143 -0.22 -2.67 10.54
N HIS A 144 -0.33 -3.45 9.46
CA HIS A 144 0.03 -4.86 9.49
C HIS A 144 1.26 -5.13 8.63
N THR A 145 2.05 -6.12 9.03
CA THR A 145 3.20 -6.58 8.27
C THR A 145 3.47 -8.06 8.57
N GLU A 146 4.21 -8.72 7.70
CA GLU A 146 4.57 -10.11 7.87
C GLU A 146 5.90 -10.26 8.60
N LEU A 147 5.92 -11.15 9.59
CA LEU A 147 7.13 -11.70 10.18
C LEU A 147 7.55 -12.95 9.40
N GLN A 148 8.83 -13.04 9.09
CA GLN A 148 9.40 -14.21 8.43
C GLN A 148 10.29 -14.98 9.42
N PHE A 149 10.07 -16.29 9.55
CA PHE A 149 10.83 -17.19 10.41
C PHE A 149 11.74 -18.12 9.60
N GLU A 150 12.69 -18.79 10.29
CA GLU A 150 13.75 -19.58 9.66
C GLU A 150 13.22 -20.71 8.74
N GLU A 151 12.10 -21.31 9.08
CA GLU A 151 11.50 -22.42 8.34
C GLU A 151 10.59 -22.00 7.17
N GLY A 152 10.66 -20.74 6.76
CA GLY A 152 9.77 -20.19 5.72
C GLY A 152 8.34 -19.93 6.20
N GLN A 153 8.09 -20.05 7.48
CA GLN A 153 6.82 -19.67 8.11
C GLN A 153 6.68 -18.16 8.08
N ARG A 154 5.47 -17.70 7.79
CA ARG A 154 5.09 -16.29 7.80
C ARG A 154 3.92 -16.08 8.74
N GLU A 155 3.99 -15.06 9.55
CA GLU A 155 2.90 -14.65 10.42
C GLU A 155 2.66 -13.16 10.26
N THR A 156 1.41 -12.76 10.15
CA THR A 156 1.06 -11.34 10.08
C THR A 156 0.79 -10.81 11.47
N VAL A 157 1.33 -9.64 11.75
CA VAL A 157 1.17 -8.93 13.01
C VAL A 157 0.62 -7.53 12.80
N PHE A 158 -0.05 -6.99 13.82
CA PHE A 158 -0.35 -5.57 13.88
C PHE A 158 0.77 -4.81 14.60
N LEU A 159 1.11 -3.66 14.03
CA LEU A 159 1.90 -2.62 14.67
C LEU A 159 1.02 -1.40 14.90
N LEU A 160 1.04 -0.87 16.10
CA LEU A 160 0.23 0.30 16.48
C LEU A 160 1.13 1.37 17.07
N SER A 161 1.18 2.53 16.45
CA SER A 161 1.83 3.71 17.00
C SER A 161 0.90 4.48 17.93
N GLY A 162 1.46 5.27 18.80
CA GLY A 162 0.68 6.05 19.75
C GLY A 162 1.42 7.25 20.31
N HIS A 163 0.73 8.01 21.16
CA HIS A 163 1.23 9.22 21.79
C HIS A 163 2.18 8.94 22.98
N ASP A 164 2.54 7.70 23.19
CA ASP A 164 3.49 7.28 24.24
C ASP A 164 4.92 7.08 23.70
N GLN A 165 5.16 7.48 22.44
CA GLN A 165 6.47 7.40 21.79
C GLN A 165 6.95 5.95 21.58
N ARG A 166 6.00 4.98 21.48
CA ARG A 166 6.27 3.56 21.32
C ARG A 166 5.51 2.99 20.13
N ILE A 167 5.99 1.84 19.66
CA ILE A 167 5.25 0.96 18.76
C ILE A 167 4.84 -0.27 19.56
N HIS A 168 3.56 -0.60 19.49
CA HIS A 168 2.96 -1.77 20.13
C HIS A 168 2.74 -2.85 19.08
N LEU A 169 3.17 -4.08 19.37
CA LEU A 169 3.04 -5.22 18.47
C LEU A 169 2.03 -6.21 19.01
N TYR A 170 1.05 -6.57 18.19
CA TYR A 170 0.03 -7.57 18.52
C TYR A 170 0.16 -8.76 17.56
N LYS A 171 0.40 -9.94 18.15
CA LYS A 171 0.60 -11.19 17.43
C LYS A 171 -0.44 -12.22 17.86
N GLU A 172 -0.98 -12.99 16.91
CA GLU A 172 -1.91 -14.06 17.22
C GLU A 172 -1.21 -15.21 17.95
N ASN A 173 -1.76 -15.60 19.09
CA ASN A 173 -1.43 -16.84 19.75
C ASN A 173 -2.28 -17.96 19.16
N ALA A 174 -1.68 -18.82 18.34
CA ALA A 174 -2.38 -19.86 17.59
C ALA A 174 -3.12 -20.88 18.48
N SER A 175 -2.64 -21.12 19.70
CA SER A 175 -3.27 -22.06 20.65
C SER A 175 -4.50 -21.49 21.34
N LEU A 176 -4.52 -20.19 21.57
CA LEU A 176 -5.62 -19.47 22.22
C LEU A 176 -6.56 -18.79 21.23
N HIS A 177 -6.20 -18.72 19.96
CA HIS A 177 -6.92 -17.96 18.92
C HIS A 177 -7.18 -16.50 19.34
N GLN A 178 -6.19 -15.87 19.97
CA GLN A 178 -6.26 -14.48 20.43
C GLN A 178 -5.00 -13.72 20.06
N PHE A 179 -5.16 -12.43 19.78
CA PHE A 179 -4.03 -11.52 19.64
C PHE A 179 -3.54 -11.08 21.01
N GLU A 180 -2.24 -11.13 21.20
CA GLU A 180 -1.56 -10.73 22.42
C GLU A 180 -0.50 -9.68 22.11
N GLU A 181 -0.34 -8.71 23.00
CA GLU A 181 0.77 -7.77 22.90
C GLU A 181 2.09 -8.48 23.21
N GLN A 182 3.06 -8.29 22.32
CA GLN A 182 4.41 -8.82 22.45
C GLN A 182 5.42 -7.67 22.45
N PRO A 183 6.59 -7.83 23.11
CA PRO A 183 7.65 -6.82 23.05
C PRO A 183 8.10 -6.56 21.62
N VAL A 184 8.00 -5.31 21.15
CA VAL A 184 8.35 -4.95 19.77
C VAL A 184 9.83 -5.19 19.48
N GLU A 185 10.71 -4.96 20.43
CA GLU A 185 12.16 -5.12 20.31
C GLU A 185 12.58 -6.55 19.96
N LYS A 186 11.77 -7.52 20.28
CA LYS A 186 12.01 -8.93 19.94
C LYS A 186 11.90 -9.21 18.43
N PHE A 187 11.05 -8.47 17.74
CA PHE A 187 10.74 -8.68 16.32
C PHE A 187 11.17 -7.50 15.45
N PHE A 188 11.12 -6.28 15.97
CA PHE A 188 11.48 -5.03 15.31
C PHE A 188 12.41 -4.20 16.21
N PRO A 189 13.67 -4.61 16.38
CA PRO A 189 14.64 -3.85 17.20
C PRO A 189 14.82 -2.41 16.72
N GLU A 190 14.62 -2.17 15.42
CA GLU A 190 14.68 -0.84 14.79
C GLU A 190 13.57 0.13 15.26
N LEU A 191 12.51 -0.40 15.87
CA LEU A 191 11.39 0.37 16.40
C LEU A 191 11.38 0.48 17.93
N SER A 192 12.43 0.02 18.61
CA SER A 192 12.48 -0.01 20.07
C SER A 192 12.83 1.35 20.68
N GLU A 193 13.68 2.14 20.02
CA GLU A 193 14.12 3.46 20.51
C GLU A 193 13.74 4.54 19.52
N LEU A 194 12.59 5.17 19.75
CA LEU A 194 12.03 6.17 18.88
C LEU A 194 12.28 7.59 19.41
N PRO A 195 12.63 8.54 18.53
CA PRO A 195 12.94 9.92 18.93
C PRO A 195 11.69 10.75 19.27
N SER A 196 10.52 10.34 18.82
CA SER A 196 9.23 11.01 19.00
C SER A 196 8.09 10.08 18.66
N ASN A 197 6.86 10.58 18.75
CA ASN A 197 5.65 9.85 18.32
C ASN A 197 5.70 9.58 16.82
N VAL A 198 5.51 8.32 16.43
CA VAL A 198 5.46 7.91 15.02
C VAL A 198 4.07 8.18 14.48
N LEU A 199 3.99 9.00 13.43
CA LEU A 199 2.74 9.29 12.73
C LEU A 199 2.48 8.32 11.58
N TRP A 200 3.53 7.80 10.95
CA TRP A 200 3.44 6.83 9.88
C TRP A 200 4.67 5.93 9.85
N MET A 201 4.45 4.65 9.57
CA MET A 201 5.50 3.66 9.36
C MET A 201 5.18 2.80 8.15
N ASP A 202 6.23 2.25 7.53
CA ASP A 202 6.12 1.30 6.43
C ASP A 202 7.25 0.29 6.49
N VAL A 203 6.95 -0.97 6.14
CA VAL A 203 7.88 -2.09 6.15
C VAL A 203 7.85 -2.78 4.80
N LEU A 204 9.00 -2.94 4.19
CA LEU A 204 9.16 -3.63 2.90
C LEU A 204 10.14 -4.79 3.04
N SER A 205 9.67 -6.02 2.85
CA SER A 205 10.53 -7.18 2.70
C SER A 205 11.24 -7.14 1.34
N ILE A 206 12.58 -7.12 1.37
CA ILE A 206 13.40 -7.11 0.16
C ILE A 206 13.50 -8.53 -0.40
N ASP A 207 13.79 -9.45 0.49
CA ASP A 207 13.94 -10.88 0.22
C ASP A 207 13.53 -11.69 1.47
N ASN A 208 13.72 -12.99 1.43
CA ASN A 208 13.38 -13.85 2.57
C ASN A 208 14.28 -13.63 3.82
N CYS A 209 15.30 -12.78 3.72
CA CYS A 209 16.28 -12.57 4.78
C CYS A 209 16.30 -11.14 5.30
N ARG A 210 15.90 -10.15 4.49
CA ARG A 210 16.08 -8.74 4.79
C ARG A 210 14.81 -7.92 4.56
N ARG A 211 14.64 -6.91 5.38
CA ARG A 211 13.59 -5.89 5.22
C ARG A 211 14.17 -4.50 5.39
N LEU A 212 13.48 -3.53 4.80
CA LEU A 212 13.60 -2.11 5.13
C LEU A 212 12.41 -1.69 5.96
N THR A 213 12.66 -0.94 7.01
CA THR A 213 11.65 -0.32 7.86
C THR A 213 11.88 1.18 7.87
N THR A 214 10.83 1.96 7.63
CA THR A 214 10.87 3.42 7.70
C THR A 214 9.79 3.94 8.62
N PHE A 215 10.05 5.05 9.28
CA PHE A 215 9.07 5.75 10.11
C PHE A 215 9.25 7.26 10.04
N GLY A 216 8.15 7.96 10.17
CA GLY A 216 8.10 9.42 10.25
C GLY A 216 7.46 9.88 11.55
N CYS A 217 8.08 10.85 12.21
CA CYS A 217 7.72 11.29 13.54
C CYS A 217 7.09 12.68 13.58
N GLN A 218 6.39 12.95 14.67
CA GLN A 218 5.77 14.25 14.95
C GLN A 218 6.80 15.37 15.07
N ASN A 219 8.02 15.08 15.55
CA ASN A 219 9.09 16.07 15.66
C ASN A 219 9.87 16.29 14.35
N GLY A 220 9.46 15.69 13.24
CA GLY A 220 10.11 15.80 11.96
C GLY A 220 11.24 14.78 11.69
N CYS A 221 11.52 13.88 12.61
CA CYS A 221 12.50 12.82 12.38
C CYS A 221 11.95 11.78 11.39
N VAL A 222 12.76 11.44 10.38
CA VAL A 222 12.55 10.30 9.48
C VAL A 222 13.61 9.26 9.77
N GLY A 223 13.20 8.03 10.06
CA GLY A 223 14.09 6.90 10.27
C GLY A 223 13.97 5.88 9.14
N LEU A 224 15.09 5.26 8.80
CA LEU A 224 15.18 4.15 7.87
C LEU A 224 16.16 3.13 8.43
N ALA A 225 15.81 1.85 8.43
CA ALA A 225 16.68 0.77 8.86
C ALA A 225 16.63 -0.40 7.88
N LEU A 226 17.80 -0.95 7.57
CA LEU A 226 17.96 -2.24 6.92
C LEU A 226 18.16 -3.29 8.00
N VAL A 227 17.31 -4.30 8.03
CA VAL A 227 17.24 -5.30 9.10
C VAL A 227 17.30 -6.70 8.52
N ASN A 228 18.10 -7.56 9.15
CA ASN A 228 18.07 -8.99 8.91
C ASN A 228 16.85 -9.58 9.63
N GLN A 229 15.97 -10.28 8.89
CA GLN A 229 14.71 -10.82 9.44
C GLN A 229 14.90 -12.13 10.21
N ARG A 230 15.93 -12.88 9.87
CA ARG A 230 16.25 -14.15 10.55
C ARG A 230 17.12 -13.86 11.77
N GLY A 231 16.49 -13.82 12.95
CA GLY A 231 17.14 -13.32 14.16
C GLY A 231 17.31 -11.80 14.04
N PRO A 232 16.25 -11.02 14.31
CA PRO A 232 16.18 -9.61 13.94
C PRO A 232 17.38 -8.82 14.42
N GLU A 233 18.16 -8.28 13.47
CA GLU A 233 19.37 -7.50 13.70
C GLU A 233 19.43 -6.32 12.74
N ILE A 234 19.74 -5.14 13.26
CA ILE A 234 19.91 -3.93 12.46
C ILE A 234 21.25 -4.00 11.74
N VAL A 235 21.20 -4.06 10.41
CA VAL A 235 22.40 -4.04 9.55
C VAL A 235 22.89 -2.63 9.35
N SER A 236 21.98 -1.71 9.03
CA SER A 236 22.27 -0.29 8.83
C SER A 236 21.06 0.54 9.22
N SER A 237 21.29 1.74 9.70
CA SER A 237 20.23 2.70 10.02
C SER A 237 20.61 4.12 9.67
N TRP A 238 19.62 4.90 9.27
CA TRP A 238 19.76 6.30 8.89
C TRP A 238 18.65 7.12 9.54
N ARG A 239 18.98 8.34 9.91
CA ARG A 239 18.02 9.32 10.43
C ARG A 239 18.22 10.67 9.77
N LEU A 240 17.11 11.33 9.45
CA LEU A 240 17.06 12.71 8.97
C LEU A 240 16.14 13.51 9.90
N GLN A 241 16.49 14.78 10.10
CA GLN A 241 15.64 15.72 10.81
C GLN A 241 15.09 16.75 9.84
N GLN A 242 13.77 16.85 9.78
CA GLN A 242 13.03 17.88 9.05
C GLN A 242 12.47 18.91 10.04
N ASP A 243 12.11 20.08 9.53
CA ASP A 243 11.59 21.17 10.36
C ASP A 243 10.11 21.00 10.74
N SER A 244 9.41 20.12 10.03
CA SER A 244 7.97 19.88 10.19
C SER A 244 7.67 18.41 10.51
N PRO A 245 6.53 18.09 11.14
CA PRO A 245 6.07 16.71 11.32
C PRO A 245 6.00 15.96 10.01
N ILE A 246 6.20 14.65 10.05
CA ILE A 246 6.16 13.80 8.86
C ILE A 246 4.78 13.13 8.78
N SER A 247 4.02 13.43 7.72
CA SER A 247 2.68 12.87 7.52
C SER A 247 2.69 11.44 6.99
N THR A 248 3.61 11.13 6.08
CA THR A 248 3.67 9.83 5.39
C THR A 248 5.11 9.47 5.05
N VAL A 249 5.45 8.21 5.22
CA VAL A 249 6.69 7.58 4.73
C VAL A 249 6.33 6.31 3.99
N LEU A 250 6.96 6.05 2.85
CA LEU A 250 6.66 4.89 2.02
C LEU A 250 7.94 4.31 1.41
N LEU A 251 7.93 2.99 1.22
CA LEU A 251 8.99 2.23 0.55
C LEU A 251 8.40 1.48 -0.64
N PHE A 252 9.04 1.62 -1.80
CA PHE A 252 8.57 0.98 -3.03
C PHE A 252 9.70 0.27 -3.76
N PRO A 253 9.50 -1.00 -4.19
CA PRO A 253 10.42 -1.66 -5.09
C PRO A 253 10.20 -1.12 -6.52
N LEU A 254 11.26 -0.60 -7.15
CA LEU A 254 11.25 -0.29 -8.57
C LEU A 254 11.55 -1.56 -9.38
N LYS A 255 10.76 -1.78 -10.43
CA LYS A 255 10.88 -3.00 -11.25
C LYS A 255 12.03 -2.95 -12.27
N LEU A 256 12.50 -1.79 -12.69
CA LEU A 256 13.55 -1.62 -13.73
C LEU A 256 14.27 -0.26 -13.59
N PRO A 257 15.55 -0.16 -14.02
CA PRO A 257 16.45 -1.16 -14.62
C PRO A 257 17.32 -1.92 -13.62
N ALA A 258 17.31 -1.55 -12.36
CA ALA A 258 17.93 -2.27 -11.25
C ALA A 258 16.87 -2.39 -10.14
N HIS A 259 16.89 -3.44 -9.36
CA HIS A 259 16.00 -3.63 -8.21
C HIS A 259 16.29 -2.56 -7.13
N ASN A 260 15.96 -1.32 -7.44
CA ASN A 260 16.15 -0.20 -6.55
C ASN A 260 14.92 0.00 -5.70
N ILE A 261 15.12 0.27 -4.42
CA ILE A 261 14.04 0.64 -3.51
C ILE A 261 14.04 2.15 -3.37
N VAL A 262 12.86 2.73 -3.48
CA VAL A 262 12.62 4.16 -3.34
C VAL A 262 11.94 4.42 -2.01
N GLY A 263 12.48 5.36 -1.25
CA GLY A 263 11.84 5.91 -0.07
C GLY A 263 11.23 7.28 -0.38
N LEU A 264 10.10 7.56 0.25
CA LEU A 264 9.40 8.84 0.12
C LEU A 264 8.94 9.32 1.49
N HIS A 265 9.10 10.58 1.78
CA HIS A 265 8.45 11.21 2.93
C HIS A 265 7.79 12.54 2.55
N THR A 266 6.78 12.92 3.30
CA THR A 266 5.96 14.10 3.01
C THR A 266 5.57 14.85 4.28
N ILE A 267 5.39 16.13 4.17
CA ILE A 267 4.32 16.98 4.71
C ILE A 267 4.24 18.33 3.98
N GLU A 268 5.23 19.17 4.07
CA GLU A 268 5.25 20.43 3.33
C GLU A 268 5.59 20.20 1.87
N MET A 269 6.49 19.25 1.62
CA MET A 269 6.97 18.87 0.30
C MET A 269 7.18 17.36 0.25
N ALA A 270 7.01 16.76 -0.92
CA ALA A 270 7.37 15.38 -1.13
C ALA A 270 8.85 15.26 -1.55
N VAL A 271 9.57 14.41 -0.86
CA VAL A 271 10.98 14.10 -1.11
C VAL A 271 11.15 12.63 -1.39
N VAL A 272 11.81 12.30 -2.48
CA VAL A 272 12.05 10.92 -2.93
C VAL A 272 13.55 10.60 -2.83
N TYR A 273 13.87 9.44 -2.29
CA TYR A 273 15.23 8.89 -2.20
C TYR A 273 15.32 7.64 -3.05
N ARG A 274 16.32 7.57 -3.92
CA ARG A 274 16.53 6.42 -4.81
C ARG A 274 17.60 5.50 -4.27
N ASN A 275 17.41 4.19 -4.47
CA ASN A 275 18.34 3.15 -4.03
C ASN A 275 18.68 3.24 -2.52
N VAL A 276 17.63 3.31 -1.71
CA VAL A 276 17.76 3.50 -0.25
C VAL A 276 18.40 2.30 0.45
N GLU A 277 18.36 1.11 -0.14
CA GLU A 277 19.02 -0.07 0.40
C GLU A 277 20.54 0.12 0.50
N GLN A 278 21.16 0.78 -0.48
CA GLN A 278 22.59 1.00 -0.53
C GLN A 278 23.01 2.37 -0.02
N ASN A 279 22.25 3.39 -0.35
CA ASN A 279 22.62 4.79 -0.13
C ASN A 279 21.89 5.43 1.05
N GLY A 280 20.92 4.72 1.67
CA GLY A 280 20.05 5.32 2.67
C GLY A 280 19.32 6.53 2.11
N MET A 281 19.24 7.59 2.89
CA MET A 281 18.56 8.84 2.53
C MET A 281 19.55 9.94 2.10
N SER A 282 20.57 9.60 1.33
CA SER A 282 21.70 10.51 1.03
C SER A 282 21.50 11.43 -0.18
N LYS A 283 20.60 11.08 -1.10
CA LYS A 283 20.39 11.84 -2.34
C LYS A 283 18.91 12.18 -2.51
N PRO A 284 18.43 13.26 -1.84
CA PRO A 284 17.04 13.68 -1.95
C PRO A 284 16.73 14.24 -3.34
N VAL A 285 15.59 13.89 -3.88
CA VAL A 285 15.00 14.52 -5.06
C VAL A 285 13.65 15.08 -4.66
N CYS A 286 13.55 16.41 -4.63
CA CYS A 286 12.30 17.09 -4.30
C CYS A 286 11.34 17.04 -5.50
N LEU A 287 10.06 16.80 -5.24
CA LEU A 287 9.02 16.91 -6.24
C LEU A 287 8.65 18.39 -6.38
N THR A 288 8.97 18.97 -7.52
CA THR A 288 8.78 20.40 -7.79
C THR A 288 7.30 20.79 -7.64
N ASP A 289 7.05 21.93 -7.02
CA ASP A 289 5.70 22.49 -6.80
C ASP A 289 4.78 21.66 -5.88
N SER A 290 5.28 20.57 -5.27
CA SER A 290 4.49 19.82 -4.29
C SER A 290 4.22 20.59 -2.99
N ASP A 291 5.00 21.61 -2.70
CA ASP A 291 4.87 22.55 -1.59
C ASP A 291 3.81 23.65 -1.81
N GLN A 292 3.31 23.80 -3.05
CA GLN A 292 2.34 24.87 -3.40
C GLN A 292 0.88 24.48 -3.16
N CYS A 293 0.63 23.23 -2.80
CA CYS A 293 -0.73 22.69 -2.69
C CYS A 293 -1.13 22.37 -1.23
N ASP A 294 -0.53 23.09 -0.26
CA ASP A 294 -0.70 22.80 1.17
C ASP A 294 -0.10 21.43 1.55
N ALA A 295 -0.31 20.98 2.78
CA ALA A 295 0.30 19.75 3.30
C ALA A 295 -0.01 18.53 2.41
N VAL A 296 1.02 17.76 2.10
CA VAL A 296 0.89 16.45 1.43
C VAL A 296 0.57 15.41 2.48
N LEU A 297 -0.60 14.79 2.41
CA LEU A 297 -1.10 13.87 3.44
C LEU A 297 -0.97 12.40 3.06
N CYS A 298 -0.97 12.08 1.77
CA CYS A 298 -0.85 10.72 1.29
C CYS A 298 -0.08 10.67 -0.03
N ALA A 299 0.52 9.52 -0.28
CA ALA A 299 1.27 9.25 -1.49
C ALA A 299 1.11 7.80 -1.94
N LEU A 300 1.31 7.55 -3.23
CA LEU A 300 1.28 6.22 -3.82
C LEU A 300 2.24 6.17 -5.01
N LEU A 301 2.92 5.06 -5.19
CA LEU A 301 3.81 4.81 -6.32
C LEU A 301 3.25 3.67 -7.16
N ILE A 302 2.86 3.95 -8.40
CA ILE A 302 2.22 3.00 -9.31
C ILE A 302 2.48 3.34 -10.77
N ASP A 303 2.45 2.33 -11.64
CA ASP A 303 2.51 2.49 -13.08
C ASP A 303 1.10 2.75 -13.62
N LEU A 304 0.78 4.03 -13.84
CA LEU A 304 -0.56 4.47 -14.25
C LEU A 304 -0.74 4.47 -15.78
N ASP A 305 0.32 4.67 -16.53
CA ASP A 305 0.27 4.70 -18.00
C ASP A 305 0.74 3.38 -18.63
N PHE A 306 0.98 2.37 -17.79
CA PHE A 306 1.36 1.01 -18.18
C PHE A 306 2.64 0.92 -19.04
N ASP A 307 3.57 1.86 -18.88
CA ASP A 307 4.85 1.85 -19.63
C ASP A 307 5.96 1.08 -18.91
N GLY A 308 5.70 0.58 -17.70
CA GLY A 308 6.62 -0.16 -16.85
C GLY A 308 7.42 0.72 -15.88
N GLN A 309 7.29 2.05 -15.98
CA GLN A 309 7.81 2.98 -14.99
C GLN A 309 6.69 3.39 -14.04
N GLN A 310 7.06 3.72 -12.81
CA GLN A 310 6.09 4.10 -11.80
C GLN A 310 5.99 5.62 -11.69
N GLU A 311 4.77 6.12 -11.62
CA GLU A 311 4.44 7.49 -11.27
C GLU A 311 4.25 7.64 -9.76
N VAL A 312 4.54 8.84 -9.25
CA VAL A 312 4.24 9.25 -7.88
C VAL A 312 2.93 10.03 -7.86
N LEU A 313 1.95 9.51 -7.13
CA LEU A 313 0.73 10.24 -6.80
C LEU A 313 0.85 10.87 -5.42
N LEU A 314 0.46 12.13 -5.30
CA LEU A 314 0.39 12.86 -4.04
C LEU A 314 -1.02 13.39 -3.82
N GLY A 315 -1.58 13.12 -2.64
CA GLY A 315 -2.83 13.72 -2.19
C GLY A 315 -2.58 14.81 -1.16
N THR A 316 -3.19 15.98 -1.33
CA THR A 316 -2.91 17.15 -0.51
C THR A 316 -4.11 17.63 0.30
N TYR A 317 -3.83 18.31 1.41
CA TYR A 317 -4.86 19.02 2.18
C TYR A 317 -5.47 20.17 1.37
N GLY A 318 -4.71 20.75 0.44
CA GLY A 318 -5.17 21.74 -0.53
C GLY A 318 -6.10 21.20 -1.62
N GLN A 319 -6.62 19.99 -1.46
CA GLN A 319 -7.66 19.37 -2.31
C GLN A 319 -7.18 18.92 -3.69
N ASP A 320 -5.88 18.74 -3.88
CA ASP A 320 -5.30 18.34 -5.15
C ASP A 320 -4.69 16.94 -5.11
N LEU A 321 -4.89 16.21 -6.19
CA LEU A 321 -4.16 15.01 -6.55
C LEU A 321 -3.14 15.37 -7.64
N LEU A 322 -1.86 15.15 -7.34
CA LEU A 322 -0.74 15.46 -8.20
C LEU A 322 -0.10 14.17 -8.69
N CYS A 323 0.26 14.11 -9.96
CA CYS A 323 0.96 12.98 -10.55
C CYS A 323 2.30 13.41 -11.12
N TYR A 324 3.37 12.77 -10.67
CA TYR A 324 4.74 13.02 -11.12
C TYR A 324 5.32 11.78 -11.77
N LYS A 325 6.10 11.99 -12.82
CA LYS A 325 6.89 10.96 -13.48
C LYS A 325 8.36 11.32 -13.48
N PHE A 326 9.21 10.35 -13.18
CA PHE A 326 10.65 10.53 -13.24
C PHE A 326 11.11 10.57 -14.69
N GLN A 327 11.83 11.61 -15.05
CA GLN A 327 12.40 11.79 -16.38
C GLN A 327 13.90 11.93 -16.30
N GLN A 328 14.58 11.13 -17.08
CA GLN A 328 16.02 11.17 -17.21
C GLN A 328 16.39 11.62 -18.63
N PRO A 329 17.04 12.79 -18.79
CA PRO A 329 17.49 13.23 -20.09
C PRO A 329 18.50 12.26 -20.67
N ASN A 330 18.43 12.01 -21.98
CA ASN A 330 19.36 11.14 -22.68
C ASN A 330 20.81 11.57 -22.46
N GLY A 331 21.65 10.67 -21.90
CA GLY A 331 23.06 10.89 -21.68
C GLY A 331 23.45 11.53 -20.33
N THR A 332 22.50 11.73 -19.43
CA THR A 332 22.77 12.21 -18.07
C THR A 332 22.47 11.15 -17.03
N THR A 333 23.23 11.16 -15.93
CA THR A 333 22.95 10.30 -14.76
C THR A 333 21.94 10.94 -13.80
N GLU A 334 21.64 12.21 -14.00
CA GLU A 334 20.72 12.99 -13.18
C GLU A 334 19.37 13.06 -13.86
N GLY A 335 18.31 12.77 -13.11
CA GLY A 335 16.92 12.89 -13.53
C GLY A 335 16.10 13.68 -12.52
N GLN A 336 14.95 14.14 -12.93
CA GLN A 336 14.04 14.89 -12.08
C GLN A 336 12.60 14.37 -12.23
N PHE A 337 11.80 14.60 -11.21
CA PHE A 337 10.36 14.36 -11.28
C PHE A 337 9.67 15.56 -11.94
N GLN A 338 8.83 15.27 -12.92
CA GLN A 338 8.04 16.26 -13.63
C GLN A 338 6.57 16.06 -13.34
N LEU A 339 5.85 17.13 -13.04
CA LEU A 339 4.40 17.11 -12.88
C LEU A 339 3.74 16.77 -14.23
N MET A 340 3.03 15.65 -14.28
CA MET A 340 2.34 15.18 -15.47
C MET A 340 0.94 15.73 -15.57
N TRP A 341 0.18 15.67 -14.48
CA TRP A 341 -1.18 16.18 -14.39
C TRP A 341 -1.58 16.49 -12.94
N ARG A 342 -2.62 17.28 -12.81
CA ARG A 342 -3.23 17.68 -11.54
C ARG A 342 -4.74 17.53 -11.65
N ARG A 343 -5.39 17.07 -10.56
CA ARG A 343 -6.83 17.01 -10.43
C ARG A 343 -7.27 17.58 -9.09
N SER A 344 -8.19 18.55 -9.12
CA SER A 344 -8.73 19.18 -7.91
C SER A 344 -10.02 18.49 -7.46
N PHE A 345 -10.21 18.41 -6.17
CA PHE A 345 -11.38 17.89 -5.49
C PHE A 345 -12.06 19.00 -4.66
N LYS A 346 -13.21 18.68 -4.07
CA LYS A 346 -13.94 19.64 -3.22
C LYS A 346 -13.64 19.50 -1.73
N SER A 347 -12.71 18.64 -1.37
CA SER A 347 -12.37 18.30 0.01
C SER A 347 -10.92 17.82 0.09
N PRO A 348 -10.21 18.04 1.22
CA PRO A 348 -8.86 17.52 1.43
C PRO A 348 -8.75 16.02 1.21
N LEU A 349 -7.67 15.58 0.57
CA LEU A 349 -7.37 14.19 0.31
C LEU A 349 -6.59 13.60 1.49
N LEU A 350 -7.07 12.48 2.03
CA LEU A 350 -6.52 11.86 3.23
C LEU A 350 -5.77 10.55 2.96
N SER A 351 -6.24 9.78 1.98
CA SER A 351 -5.64 8.48 1.62
C SER A 351 -5.96 8.13 0.18
N VAL A 352 -5.08 7.35 -0.45
CA VAL A 352 -5.24 6.87 -1.83
C VAL A 352 -4.86 5.39 -1.87
N ILE A 353 -5.74 4.57 -2.46
CA ILE A 353 -5.50 3.14 -2.71
C ILE A 353 -5.76 2.86 -4.19
N TYR A 354 -4.97 1.96 -4.78
CA TYR A 354 -5.11 1.54 -6.17
C TYR A 354 -5.31 0.03 -6.23
N LEU A 355 -6.54 -0.40 -6.55
CA LEU A 355 -6.91 -1.81 -6.55
C LEU A 355 -8.00 -2.08 -7.60
N ASP A 356 -8.12 -3.34 -8.01
CA ASP A 356 -9.17 -3.81 -8.91
C ASP A 356 -10.46 -4.08 -8.11
N LEU A 357 -11.35 -3.08 -8.06
CA LEU A 357 -12.63 -3.17 -7.36
C LEU A 357 -13.71 -3.82 -8.21
N THR A 358 -13.61 -3.70 -9.53
CA THR A 358 -14.61 -4.22 -10.46
C THR A 358 -14.36 -5.68 -10.85
N GLY A 359 -13.14 -6.17 -10.65
CA GLY A 359 -12.73 -7.54 -11.00
C GLY A 359 -12.48 -7.73 -12.50
N ASP A 360 -12.25 -6.65 -13.23
CA ASP A 360 -11.99 -6.69 -14.68
C ASP A 360 -10.50 -6.71 -15.04
N GLY A 361 -9.63 -6.65 -14.06
CA GLY A 361 -8.17 -6.64 -14.20
C GLY A 361 -7.57 -5.25 -14.38
N LEU A 362 -8.38 -4.21 -14.50
CA LEU A 362 -7.95 -2.81 -14.52
C LEU A 362 -8.24 -2.19 -13.16
N LYS A 363 -7.22 -1.62 -12.54
CA LYS A 363 -7.37 -1.09 -11.17
C LYS A 363 -7.98 0.30 -11.16
N GLU A 364 -8.79 0.57 -10.16
CA GLU A 364 -9.36 1.87 -9.83
C GLU A 364 -8.53 2.60 -8.79
N LEU A 365 -8.60 3.94 -8.80
CA LEU A 365 -8.12 4.80 -7.72
C LEU A 365 -9.26 5.07 -6.74
N ALA A 366 -9.08 4.64 -5.50
CA ALA A 366 -9.95 4.98 -4.39
C ALA A 366 -9.32 6.13 -3.60
N ILE A 367 -9.99 7.26 -3.54
CA ILE A 367 -9.49 8.47 -2.88
C ILE A 367 -10.39 8.81 -1.71
N LEU A 368 -9.85 8.65 -0.51
CA LEU A 368 -10.51 9.07 0.71
C LEU A 368 -10.33 10.57 0.90
N THR A 369 -11.44 11.26 1.04
CA THR A 369 -11.48 12.67 1.44
C THR A 369 -12.13 12.82 2.82
N ILE A 370 -12.05 14.02 3.40
CA ILE A 370 -12.72 14.29 4.67
C ILE A 370 -14.23 14.00 4.60
N LYS A 371 -14.86 14.20 3.45
CA LYS A 371 -16.32 14.10 3.28
C LYS A 371 -16.82 12.78 2.70
N GLY A 372 -15.95 11.98 2.13
CA GLY A 372 -16.37 10.75 1.48
C GLY A 372 -15.30 10.08 0.65
N LEU A 373 -15.69 9.01 -0.04
CA LEU A 373 -14.84 8.20 -0.89
C LEU A 373 -15.16 8.44 -2.36
N HIS A 374 -14.15 8.83 -3.13
CA HIS A 374 -14.20 8.92 -4.59
C HIS A 374 -13.59 7.68 -5.21
N ILE A 375 -14.23 7.12 -6.22
CA ILE A 375 -13.67 6.06 -7.06
C ILE A 375 -13.46 6.61 -8.46
N LEU A 376 -12.22 6.55 -8.93
CA LEU A 376 -11.82 6.98 -10.26
C LEU A 376 -11.43 5.76 -11.09
N GLN A 377 -11.95 5.70 -12.31
CA GLN A 377 -11.60 4.69 -13.30
C GLN A 377 -10.71 5.29 -14.38
N HIS A 378 -9.85 4.46 -14.98
CA HIS A 378 -9.11 4.85 -16.17
C HIS A 378 -10.07 5.27 -17.29
N SER A 379 -9.76 6.33 -17.99
CA SER A 379 -10.51 6.72 -19.19
C SER A 379 -10.39 5.62 -20.25
N LEU A 380 -11.53 5.01 -20.61
CA LEU A 380 -11.55 3.89 -21.57
C LEU A 380 -10.96 4.28 -22.92
N THR A 381 -11.21 5.51 -23.40
CA THR A 381 -10.65 6.02 -24.66
C THR A 381 -9.12 6.06 -24.60
N SER A 382 -8.55 6.69 -23.59
CA SER A 382 -7.09 6.79 -23.44
C SER A 382 -6.43 5.41 -23.26
N THR A 383 -7.08 4.51 -22.55
CA THR A 383 -6.59 3.13 -22.34
C THR A 383 -6.65 2.34 -23.64
N ALA A 384 -7.73 2.44 -24.40
CA ALA A 384 -7.87 1.79 -25.69
C ALA A 384 -6.83 2.27 -26.70
N ASP A 385 -6.61 3.57 -26.79
CA ASP A 385 -5.60 4.19 -27.67
C ASP A 385 -4.19 3.67 -27.30
N LEU A 386 -3.87 3.61 -26.02
CA LEU A 386 -2.60 3.08 -25.52
C LEU A 386 -2.40 1.61 -25.90
N VAL A 387 -3.43 0.77 -25.73
CA VAL A 387 -3.38 -0.67 -26.07
C VAL A 387 -3.18 -0.84 -27.58
N LEU A 388 -3.93 -0.09 -28.41
CA LEU A 388 -3.81 -0.13 -29.86
C LEU A 388 -2.41 0.31 -30.32
N GLN A 389 -1.87 1.35 -29.74
CA GLN A 389 -0.52 1.83 -30.04
C GLN A 389 0.54 0.77 -29.69
N ARG A 390 0.41 0.12 -28.53
CA ARG A 390 1.33 -0.96 -28.11
C ARG A 390 1.25 -2.18 -29.01
N LEU A 391 0.04 -2.59 -29.40
CA LEU A 391 -0.18 -3.68 -30.35
C LEU A 391 0.46 -3.35 -31.70
N ALA A 392 0.23 -2.15 -32.25
CA ALA A 392 0.83 -1.70 -33.49
C ALA A 392 2.37 -1.72 -33.43
N ASN A 393 2.95 -1.23 -32.34
CA ASN A 393 4.41 -1.25 -32.13
C ASN A 393 4.95 -2.71 -32.01
N ARG A 394 4.21 -3.61 -31.37
CA ARG A 394 4.58 -5.02 -31.27
C ARG A 394 4.55 -5.71 -32.62
N VAL A 395 3.49 -5.47 -33.40
CA VAL A 395 3.35 -5.99 -34.77
C VAL A 395 4.49 -5.47 -35.66
N ALA A 396 4.79 -4.17 -35.60
CA ALA A 396 5.90 -3.59 -36.35
C ALA A 396 7.24 -4.26 -36.01
N LYS A 397 7.52 -4.47 -34.70
CA LYS A 397 8.74 -5.17 -34.27
C LYS A 397 8.80 -6.61 -34.75
N LEU A 398 7.68 -7.34 -34.77
CA LEU A 398 7.63 -8.72 -35.27
C LEU A 398 7.77 -8.79 -36.81
N SER A 399 7.30 -7.76 -37.51
CA SER A 399 7.43 -7.66 -38.96
C SER A 399 8.85 -7.30 -39.42
N THR A 400 9.66 -6.72 -38.56
CA THR A 400 11.08 -6.36 -38.83
C THR A 400 12.06 -7.48 -38.50
N VAL A 401 11.62 -8.58 -37.89
CA VAL A 401 12.47 -9.79 -37.73
C VAL A 401 12.61 -10.45 -39.09
N PRO A 402 13.83 -10.55 -39.67
CA PRO A 402 14.01 -11.20 -40.95
C PRO A 402 13.53 -12.65 -40.88
N ARG A 403 12.62 -13.02 -41.75
CA ARG A 403 12.28 -14.41 -42.04
C ARG A 403 13.40 -15.00 -42.89
N ASP A 404 14.55 -15.26 -42.29
CA ASP A 404 15.60 -16.01 -42.97
C ASP A 404 16.36 -16.88 -41.97
N GLN A 405 15.89 -18.12 -41.89
CA GLN A 405 16.72 -19.30 -42.16
C GLN A 405 15.78 -20.47 -42.43
N PRO A 406 15.86 -21.11 -43.59
CA PRO A 406 15.21 -22.41 -43.82
C PRO A 406 15.87 -23.39 -42.85
N ILE A 407 15.03 -24.09 -42.10
CA ILE A 407 15.44 -25.23 -41.27
C ILE A 407 16.08 -26.21 -42.22
N THR A 408 17.38 -26.33 -42.19
CA THR A 408 18.10 -27.40 -42.92
C THR A 408 17.78 -28.71 -42.22
N ASP A 409 17.45 -29.73 -43.02
CA ASP A 409 17.06 -31.09 -42.64
C ASP A 409 18.06 -31.82 -41.70
N GLN A 410 19.15 -31.18 -41.30
CA GLN A 410 20.16 -31.77 -40.41
C GLN A 410 19.80 -31.68 -38.93
N ASP A 411 18.86 -30.78 -38.53
CA ASP A 411 18.42 -30.68 -37.11
C ASP A 411 17.29 -31.67 -36.78
N ALA A 412 16.68 -32.30 -37.76
CA ALA A 412 15.64 -33.31 -37.54
C ALA A 412 16.24 -34.69 -37.22
N GLU A 413 17.41 -35.01 -37.78
CA GLU A 413 18.07 -36.32 -37.55
C GLU A 413 18.76 -36.42 -36.17
N GLN A 414 19.17 -35.29 -35.58
CA GLN A 414 19.76 -35.28 -34.22
C GLN A 414 18.73 -35.42 -33.09
N LYS A 415 17.45 -35.10 -33.33
CA LYS A 415 16.38 -35.31 -32.35
C LYS A 415 15.83 -36.74 -32.34
N GLU A 416 15.90 -37.46 -33.49
CA GLU A 416 15.50 -38.86 -33.52
C GLU A 416 16.54 -39.83 -32.97
N SER A 417 17.83 -39.48 -33.02
CA SER A 417 18.89 -40.31 -32.42
C SER A 417 18.97 -40.23 -30.92
N SER A 418 18.52 -39.12 -30.31
CA SER A 418 18.48 -38.97 -28.84
C SER A 418 17.26 -39.64 -28.20
N LEU A 419 16.21 -39.93 -28.94
CA LEU A 419 15.02 -40.63 -28.46
C LEU A 419 15.13 -42.17 -28.54
N LYS A 420 16.08 -42.70 -29.31
CA LYS A 420 16.30 -44.17 -29.42
C LYS A 420 17.31 -44.71 -28.42
N ASN A 421 18.09 -43.88 -27.75
CA ASN A 421 19.06 -44.30 -26.73
C ASN A 421 18.56 -44.25 -25.27
N GLY A 422 17.28 -43.90 -25.07
CA GLY A 422 16.66 -43.81 -23.73
C GLY A 422 15.83 -45.04 -23.30
N GLN A 423 15.76 -46.12 -24.13
CA GLN A 423 14.94 -47.28 -23.82
C GLN A 423 15.73 -48.61 -23.79
N ASN A 424 16.89 -48.67 -23.18
CA ASN A 424 17.49 -49.94 -22.83
C ASN A 424 18.41 -49.81 -21.63
N THR A 425 17.83 -49.75 -20.46
CA THR A 425 18.48 -50.22 -19.18
C THR A 425 17.42 -50.24 -18.07
N SER A 426 16.69 -51.33 -18.00
CA SER A 426 16.13 -51.83 -16.77
C SER A 426 15.63 -53.24 -16.97
N VAL A 427 16.52 -54.24 -16.78
CA VAL A 427 16.19 -55.59 -16.27
C VAL A 427 17.53 -56.24 -15.87
N SER A 428 17.82 -56.31 -14.65
CA SER A 428 18.38 -57.42 -13.85
C SER A 428 18.63 -56.93 -12.43
#